data_a022b5384607e7c1bddc07112061da63
#
_entry.id   a022b5384607e7c1bddc07112061da63
#
_cell.length_a   1.000
_cell.length_b   1.000
_cell.length_c   1.000
_cell.angle_alpha   90.00
_cell.angle_beta   90.00
_cell.angle_gamma   90.00
#
_symmetry.space_group_name_H-M   'P 1'
#
loop_
_entity.id
_entity.type
_entity.pdbx_description
1 polymer ?
#
loop_
_entity_poly.entity_id
_entity_poly.type
_entity_poly.pdbx_seq_one_letter_code
_entity_poly.pdbx_strand_id
1 'polypeptide(L)'
;MSDEEVGRVDRYFRKVGVAALELTGDLSIGDRIRFSGATTDFEMDVDSMQIDLNPVESAGAGDDVGIKVPERVRPNDSVIRLDSGSAGVSPEMIKY
;
A
#
# COMPACT_ATOMS: atom_id res chain seq x y z
N MET A 1 12.14 -8.04 -9.56
CA MET A 1 11.37 -8.55 -9.21
C MET A 1 11.09 -9.11 -7.98
N SER A 2 11.06 -8.49 -6.98
CA SER A 2 10.67 -9.03 -5.72
C SER A 2 9.58 -8.21 -5.12
N ASP A 3 8.60 -8.90 -4.62
CA ASP A 3 7.54 -8.29 -3.85
C ASP A 3 8.00 -8.25 -2.41
N GLU A 4 7.68 -7.17 -1.74
CA GLU A 4 8.19 -6.97 -0.39
C GLU A 4 7.05 -6.58 0.53
N GLU A 5 6.93 -7.28 1.66
CA GLU A 5 5.96 -6.90 2.65
C GLU A 5 6.42 -5.59 3.30
N VAL A 6 5.63 -4.55 3.15
CA VAL A 6 6.00 -3.22 3.65
C VAL A 6 5.12 -2.79 4.81
N GLY A 7 4.17 -3.60 5.21
CA GLY A 7 3.33 -3.25 6.33
C GLY A 7 2.24 -4.26 6.58
N ARG A 8 1.39 -3.91 7.51
CA ARG A 8 0.30 -4.76 7.94
C ARG A 8 -0.88 -3.87 8.28
N VAL A 9 -2.09 -4.34 7.99
CA VAL A 9 -3.29 -3.60 8.31
C VAL A 9 -3.48 -3.63 9.82
N ASP A 10 -3.58 -2.44 10.41
CA ASP A 10 -3.85 -2.29 11.82
C ASP A 10 -5.36 -2.17 12.06
N ARG A 11 -6.04 -1.44 11.17
CA ARG A 11 -7.45 -1.14 11.37
C ARG A 11 -8.08 -0.72 10.05
N TYR A 12 -9.37 -0.96 9.92
CA TYR A 12 -10.12 -0.53 8.74
C TYR A 12 -11.31 0.31 9.17
N PHE A 13 -11.41 1.51 8.60
CA PHE A 13 -12.49 2.43 8.89
C PHE A 13 -13.49 2.38 7.75
N ARG A 14 -14.51 1.55 7.90
CA ARG A 14 -15.40 1.31 6.78
C ARG A 14 -16.29 2.49 6.40
N LYS A 15 -16.54 3.42 7.30
CA LYS A 15 -17.36 4.58 6.96
C LYS A 15 -16.67 5.49 5.95
N VAL A 16 -15.35 5.54 5.98
CA VAL A 16 -14.59 6.40 5.09
C VAL A 16 -13.77 5.63 4.08
N GLY A 17 -13.74 4.29 4.18
CA GLY A 17 -12.99 3.47 3.25
C GLY A 17 -11.48 3.62 3.38
N VAL A 18 -10.99 3.80 4.60
CA VAL A 18 -9.56 4.02 4.85
C VAL A 18 -9.01 2.88 5.69
N ALA A 19 -7.86 2.36 5.28
CA ALA A 19 -7.13 1.36 6.03
C ALA A 19 -5.97 2.04 6.75
N ALA A 20 -5.84 1.77 8.03
CA ALA A 20 -4.69 2.22 8.79
C ALA A 20 -3.65 1.12 8.76
N LEU A 21 -2.46 1.44 8.33
CA LEU A 21 -1.38 0.48 8.14
C LEU A 21 -0.22 0.82 9.04
N GLU A 22 0.37 -0.22 9.62
CA GLU A 22 1.63 -0.08 10.31
C GLU A 22 2.72 -0.50 9.35
N LEU A 23 3.59 0.42 8.97
CA LEU A 23 4.60 0.14 7.96
C LEU A 23 5.83 -0.51 8.57
N THR A 24 6.38 -1.48 7.85
CA THR A 24 7.64 -2.10 8.19
C THR A 24 8.68 -1.86 7.10
N GLY A 25 8.30 -1.14 6.06
CA GLY A 25 9.19 -0.76 4.97
C GLY A 25 8.66 0.51 4.31
N ASP A 26 9.29 0.93 3.25
CA ASP A 26 8.96 2.19 2.59
C ASP A 26 7.73 2.05 1.71
N LEU A 27 6.92 3.10 1.68
CA LEU A 27 5.75 3.16 0.82
C LEU A 27 5.57 4.59 0.34
N SER A 28 5.23 4.75 -0.94
CA SER A 28 5.06 6.07 -1.56
C SER A 28 3.82 6.09 -2.41
N ILE A 29 3.28 7.28 -2.62
CA ILE A 29 2.20 7.47 -3.59
C ILE A 29 2.70 7.03 -4.96
N GLY A 30 1.89 6.28 -5.67
CA GLY A 30 2.25 5.72 -6.96
C GLY A 30 2.72 4.28 -6.90
N ASP A 31 3.01 3.79 -5.71
CA ASP A 31 3.39 2.38 -5.56
C ASP A 31 2.18 1.50 -5.76
N ARG A 32 2.42 0.33 -6.34
CA ARG A 32 1.37 -0.68 -6.43
C ARG A 32 1.53 -1.64 -5.29
N ILE A 33 0.44 -1.90 -4.59
CA ILE A 33 0.46 -2.78 -3.43
C ILE A 33 -0.62 -3.83 -3.56
N ARG A 34 -0.43 -4.90 -2.81
CA ARG A 34 -1.39 -5.98 -2.70
C ARG A 34 -1.72 -6.20 -1.24
N PHE A 35 -3.00 -6.31 -0.95
CA PHE A 35 -3.45 -6.72 0.38
C PHE A 35 -3.69 -8.22 0.34
N SER A 36 -3.09 -8.94 1.26
CA SER A 36 -3.17 -10.39 1.29
C SER A 36 -3.49 -10.86 2.70
N GLY A 37 -4.54 -11.62 2.83
CA GLY A 37 -4.97 -12.17 4.11
C GLY A 37 -5.86 -13.38 3.88
N ALA A 38 -6.46 -13.88 4.93
CA ALA A 38 -7.29 -15.09 4.85
C ALA A 38 -8.44 -14.93 3.87
N THR A 39 -9.06 -13.74 3.87
CA THR A 39 -10.19 -13.47 2.98
C THR A 39 -9.97 -12.22 2.15
N THR A 40 -8.78 -11.66 2.18
CA THR A 40 -8.44 -10.42 1.49
C THR A 40 -7.38 -10.72 0.44
N ASP A 41 -7.65 -10.32 -0.81
CA ASP A 41 -6.66 -10.51 -1.87
C ASP A 41 -7.01 -9.58 -3.02
N PHE A 42 -6.39 -8.41 -3.05
CA PHE A 42 -6.57 -7.50 -4.17
C PHE A 42 -5.36 -6.57 -4.25
N GLU A 43 -5.22 -5.94 -5.41
CA GLU A 43 -4.13 -4.99 -5.66
C GLU A 43 -4.71 -3.61 -5.89
N MET A 44 -3.92 -2.59 -5.59
CA MET A 44 -4.32 -1.23 -5.86
C MET A 44 -3.07 -0.35 -5.98
N ASP A 45 -3.24 0.80 -6.61
CA ASP A 45 -2.22 1.82 -6.60
C ASP A 45 -2.46 2.75 -5.42
N VAL A 46 -1.39 3.19 -4.78
CA VAL A 46 -1.50 4.12 -3.67
C VAL A 46 -1.73 5.52 -4.24
N ASP A 47 -2.93 6.04 -4.07
CA ASP A 47 -3.29 7.37 -4.57
C ASP A 47 -3.13 8.45 -3.52
N SER A 48 -3.26 8.10 -2.26
CA SER A 48 -3.16 9.07 -1.18
C SER A 48 -2.71 8.38 0.09
N MET A 49 -1.99 9.10 0.91
CA MET A 49 -1.55 8.63 2.22
C MET A 49 -1.64 9.77 3.21
N GLN A 50 -1.89 9.43 4.45
CA GLN A 50 -1.95 10.41 5.53
C GLN A 50 -1.26 9.83 6.75
N ILE A 51 -0.60 10.71 7.50
CA ILE A 51 -0.09 10.40 8.83
C ILE A 51 -0.70 11.44 9.76
N ASP A 52 -1.44 10.99 10.77
CA ASP A 52 -2.14 11.88 11.71
C ASP A 52 -3.01 12.89 10.98
N LEU A 53 -3.73 12.41 9.96
CA LEU A 53 -4.64 13.22 9.14
C LEU A 53 -3.93 14.25 8.26
N ASN A 54 -2.61 14.22 8.22
CA ASN A 54 -1.84 15.10 7.34
C ASN A 54 -1.42 14.35 6.09
N PRO A 55 -1.69 14.88 4.90
CA PRO A 55 -1.31 14.17 3.68
C PRO A 55 0.21 14.10 3.54
N VAL A 56 0.71 12.95 3.13
CA VAL A 56 2.14 12.74 2.90
C VAL A 56 2.30 12.04 1.57
N GLU A 57 3.48 12.16 0.98
CA GLU A 57 3.77 11.51 -0.29
C GLU A 57 4.51 10.19 -0.10
N SER A 58 5.15 10.02 1.03
CA SER A 58 5.88 8.79 1.33
C SER A 58 5.98 8.60 2.83
N ALA A 59 6.24 7.36 3.21
CA ALA A 59 6.41 7.01 4.62
C ALA A 59 7.34 5.81 4.70
N GLY A 60 7.82 5.49 5.88
CA GLY A 60 8.77 4.41 6.06
C GLY A 60 8.46 3.56 7.27
N ALA A 61 9.34 2.61 7.52
CA ALA A 61 9.19 1.67 8.63
C ALA A 61 8.97 2.41 9.93
N GLY A 62 7.99 1.96 10.68
CA GLY A 62 7.63 2.57 11.96
C GLY A 62 6.53 3.62 11.86
N ASP A 63 6.15 4.02 10.65
CA ASP A 63 5.09 5.00 10.48
C ASP A 63 3.74 4.30 10.41
N ASP A 64 2.72 4.96 10.95
CA ASP A 64 1.34 4.52 10.81
C ASP A 64 0.69 5.43 9.77
N VAL A 65 0.20 4.84 8.70
CA VAL A 65 -0.39 5.61 7.61
C VAL A 65 -1.82 5.18 7.35
N GLY A 66 -2.64 6.11 6.90
CA GLY A 66 -3.98 5.80 6.41
C GLY A 66 -4.00 5.93 4.91
N ILE A 67 -4.54 4.94 4.22
CA ILE A 67 -4.73 5.02 2.78
C ILE A 67 -6.15 4.65 2.43
N LYS A 68 -6.66 5.27 1.38
CA LYS A 68 -7.98 4.96 0.90
C LYS A 68 -7.92 3.67 0.10
N VAL A 69 -8.84 2.75 0.39
CA VAL A 69 -8.85 1.46 -0.28
C VAL A 69 -10.20 1.23 -0.95
N PRO A 70 -10.22 0.52 -2.10
CA PRO A 70 -11.46 0.28 -2.82
C PRO A 70 -12.27 -0.87 -2.25
N GLU A 71 -11.67 -1.70 -1.42
CA GLU A 71 -12.32 -2.87 -0.86
C GLU A 71 -11.98 -2.98 0.62
N ARG A 72 -12.79 -3.76 1.31
CA ARG A 72 -12.61 -3.97 2.73
C ARG A 72 -11.34 -4.77 3.00
N VAL A 73 -10.60 -4.35 4.03
CA VAL A 73 -9.44 -5.10 4.51
C VAL A 73 -9.67 -5.44 5.98
N ARG A 74 -8.89 -6.35 6.50
CA ARG A 74 -9.01 -6.81 7.88
C ARG A 74 -7.71 -6.57 8.63
N PRO A 75 -7.76 -6.38 9.95
CA PRO A 75 -6.55 -6.29 10.76
C PRO A 75 -5.67 -7.52 10.53
N ASN A 76 -4.39 -7.31 10.50
CA ASN A 76 -3.34 -8.32 10.28
C ASN A 76 -3.19 -8.77 8.82
N ASP A 77 -3.96 -8.22 7.89
CA ASP A 77 -3.69 -8.47 6.48
C ASP A 77 -2.33 -7.89 6.13
N SER A 78 -1.60 -8.58 5.27
CA SER A 78 -0.29 -8.13 4.83
C SER A 78 -0.42 -7.10 3.73
N VAL A 79 0.46 -6.12 3.74
CA VAL A 79 0.56 -5.12 2.68
C VAL A 79 1.88 -5.36 1.97
N ILE A 80 1.80 -5.72 0.70
CA ILE A 80 2.96 -6.11 -0.08
C ILE A 80 3.15 -5.09 -1.19
N ARG A 81 4.33 -4.49 -1.26
CA ARG A 81 4.65 -3.60 -2.36
C ARG A 81 5.11 -4.44 -3.53
N LEU A 82 4.43 -4.28 -4.65
CA LEU A 82 4.76 -5.04 -5.84
C LEU A 82 5.86 -4.32 -6.60
N ASP A 83 6.88 -5.08 -6.99
CA ASP A 83 8.02 -4.51 -7.67
C ASP A 83 7.88 -4.62 -9.16
N SER A 84 6.67 -4.49 -9.62
CA SER A 84 6.45 -4.66 -11.02
C SER A 84 6.47 -3.36 -11.72
N GLY A 85 6.81 -2.48 -11.13
CA GLY A 85 6.75 -1.31 -11.77
C GLY A 85 7.90 -0.83 -12.42
N SER A 86 8.17 -1.04 -12.03
CA SER A 86 8.90 -0.72 -12.33
C SER A 86 9.31 -0.94 -13.29
N ALA A 87 8.94 -0.97 -13.12
CA ALA A 87 8.90 -1.20 -13.76
C ALA A 87 8.86 -1.06 -14.61
N GLY A 88 8.97 -0.78 -14.62
CA GLY A 88 9.04 -1.06 -15.26
C GLY A 88 9.05 -0.79 -16.05
N VAL A 89 9.37 -0.61 -15.96
CA VAL A 89 9.50 -0.74 -16.72
C VAL A 89 9.53 -0.57 -17.44
N SER A 90 9.62 -0.50 -17.31
CA SER A 90 9.82 -0.59 -17.98
C SER A 90 9.89 -0.28 -18.94
N PRO A 91 10.01 -0.22 -19.00
CA PRO A 91 10.17 -0.13 -19.81
C PRO A 91 10.07 0.41 -20.77
N GLU A 92 10.27 0.53 -20.46
CA GLU A 92 10.30 0.74 -21.12
C GLU A 92 10.26 1.14 -21.95
N MET A 93 10.42 1.31 -21.77
CA MET A 93 10.52 1.41 -22.32
C MET A 93 10.37 1.49 -23.21
N ILE A 94 10.46 1.59 -23.02
CA ILE A 94 10.51 1.41 -23.79
C ILE A 94 10.31 1.65 -24.86
N LYS A 95 10.44 1.79 -25.10
CA LYS A 95 10.38 1.86 -26.04
C LYS A 95 10.51 1.85 -26.93
N TYR A 96 10.65 1.89 -26.88
CA TYR A 96 10.90 1.77 -27.53
C TYR A 96 10.92 1.81 -28.38
#